data_a3ddbb46fa1af4d3dccd3b416592c884
#
_entry.id   a3ddbb46fa1af4d3dccd3b416592c884
#
_cell.length_a   1.000
_cell.length_b   1.000
_cell.length_c   1.000
_cell.angle_alpha   90.00
_cell.angle_beta   90.00
_cell.angle_gamma   90.00
#
_symmetry.space_group_name_H-M   'P 1'
#
loop_
_entity.id
_entity.type
_entity.pdbx_description
1 polymer ?
#
loop_
_entity_poly.entity_id
_entity_poly.type
_entity_poly.pdbx_seq_one_letter_code
_entity_poly.pdbx_strand_id
1 'polypeptide(L)'
;TESIAAVDIALWDILGKFAEVPVYQLLGGKYRDSVQTYAGVGSVEGAEELMQEGFAALKMGFNKASSNNFDYVQQISDVIGSRGQLMIDSLGAFKLHEAIQVGRRFDELGNIGWFEDALMPEDTSSYSTLTEALDTAVCVGETYSNRFQFRDLFMKRGADVINPDICRSAGITETKRIAEMAETFGVLWSPHVSSGFPPYVAASLHLA
;
A
#
# COMPACT_ATOMS: atom_id res chain seq x y z
N THR A 1 -6.23 -18.37 1.33
CA THR A 1 -7.02 -17.15 1.71
C THR A 1 -7.85 -16.59 0.56
N GLU A 2 -7.36 -16.56 -0.67
CA GLU A 2 -8.05 -15.96 -1.84
C GLU A 2 -9.44 -16.56 -2.10
N SER A 3 -9.60 -17.89 -1.98
CA SER A 3 -10.91 -18.53 -2.10
C SER A 3 -11.88 -18.10 -0.99
N ILE A 4 -11.37 -17.85 0.22
CA ILE A 4 -12.16 -17.32 1.33
C ILE A 4 -12.59 -15.89 1.02
N ALA A 5 -11.68 -15.06 0.50
CA ALA A 5 -11.97 -13.70 0.09
C ALA A 5 -13.07 -13.62 -0.96
N ALA A 6 -13.02 -14.49 -1.97
CA ALA A 6 -14.04 -14.55 -3.01
C ALA A 6 -15.44 -14.84 -2.44
N VAL A 7 -15.54 -15.76 -1.49
CA VAL A 7 -16.81 -16.10 -0.81
C VAL A 7 -17.25 -14.94 0.09
N ASP A 8 -16.35 -14.36 0.88
CA ASP A 8 -16.66 -13.25 1.78
C ASP A 8 -17.16 -12.01 1.01
N ILE A 9 -16.50 -11.64 -0.07
CA ILE A 9 -16.91 -10.52 -0.94
C ILE A 9 -18.30 -10.80 -1.54
N ALA A 10 -18.54 -12.03 -2.02
CA ALA A 10 -19.84 -12.40 -2.58
C ALA A 10 -20.96 -12.34 -1.51
N LEU A 11 -20.69 -12.76 -0.28
CA LEU A 11 -21.66 -12.68 0.82
C LEU A 11 -21.99 -11.23 1.20
N TRP A 12 -21.00 -10.34 1.23
CA TRP A 12 -21.23 -8.92 1.44
C TRP A 12 -22.04 -8.28 0.31
N ASP A 13 -21.78 -8.65 -0.95
CA ASP A 13 -22.57 -8.20 -2.10
C ASP A 13 -24.03 -8.64 -2.01
N ILE A 14 -24.26 -9.93 -1.66
CA ILE A 14 -25.61 -10.47 -1.42
C ILE A 14 -26.31 -9.69 -0.29
N LEU A 15 -25.62 -9.45 0.82
CA LEU A 15 -26.18 -8.75 1.96
C LEU A 15 -26.55 -7.30 1.61
N GLY A 16 -25.68 -6.60 0.88
CA GLY A 16 -25.95 -5.25 0.39
C GLY A 16 -27.18 -5.19 -0.53
N LYS A 17 -27.28 -6.13 -1.47
CA LYS A 17 -28.44 -6.28 -2.37
C LYS A 17 -29.71 -6.62 -1.62
N PHE A 18 -29.64 -7.53 -0.65
CA PHE A 18 -30.79 -7.89 0.19
C PHE A 18 -31.29 -6.71 1.04
N ALA A 19 -30.37 -5.93 1.58
CA ALA A 19 -30.69 -4.74 2.39
C ALA A 19 -31.00 -3.49 1.54
N GLU A 20 -30.85 -3.57 0.22
CA GLU A 20 -31.00 -2.45 -0.73
C GLU A 20 -30.10 -1.25 -0.41
N VAL A 21 -28.90 -1.49 0.13
CA VAL A 21 -27.91 -0.45 0.44
C VAL A 21 -26.52 -0.84 -0.06
N PRO A 22 -25.65 0.15 -0.36
CA PRO A 22 -24.25 -0.12 -0.68
C PRO A 22 -23.52 -0.78 0.51
N VAL A 23 -22.55 -1.64 0.23
CA VAL A 23 -21.81 -2.38 1.28
C VAL A 23 -21.18 -1.45 2.32
N TYR A 24 -20.64 -0.29 1.93
CA TYR A 24 -20.06 0.66 2.90
C TYR A 24 -21.06 1.11 3.98
N GLN A 25 -22.36 1.18 3.67
CA GLN A 25 -23.38 1.48 4.68
C GLN A 25 -23.48 0.41 5.77
N LEU A 26 -23.29 -0.85 5.40
CA LEU A 26 -23.27 -1.97 6.33
C LEU A 26 -21.96 -2.05 7.13
N LEU A 27 -20.90 -1.41 6.64
CA LEU A 27 -19.57 -1.39 7.28
C LEU A 27 -19.40 -0.24 8.29
N GLY A 28 -20.40 0.62 8.44
CA GLY A 28 -20.37 1.74 9.40
C GLY A 28 -20.78 3.08 8.79
N GLY A 29 -21.08 3.11 7.49
CA GLY A 29 -21.52 4.31 6.79
C GLY A 29 -20.42 4.95 5.93
N LYS A 30 -20.76 6.07 5.33
CA LYS A 30 -19.88 6.80 4.42
C LYS A 30 -19.04 7.80 5.19
N TYR A 31 -17.73 7.61 5.21
CA TYR A 31 -16.78 8.50 5.88
C TYR A 31 -16.26 9.63 4.97
N ARG A 32 -16.21 9.40 3.63
CA ARG A 32 -15.69 10.36 2.66
C ARG A 32 -16.39 10.24 1.33
N ASP A 33 -16.34 11.32 0.54
CA ASP A 33 -16.96 11.39 -0.79
C ASP A 33 -16.02 10.97 -1.92
N SER A 34 -14.72 11.01 -1.66
CA SER A 34 -13.68 10.62 -2.62
C SER A 34 -12.52 9.94 -1.92
N VAL A 35 -11.83 9.07 -2.64
CA VAL A 35 -10.60 8.39 -2.21
C VAL A 35 -9.47 8.88 -3.08
N GLN A 36 -8.37 9.31 -2.46
CA GLN A 36 -7.15 9.61 -3.21
C GLN A 36 -6.55 8.31 -3.75
N THR A 37 -6.14 8.35 -5.02
CA THR A 37 -5.51 7.22 -5.70
C THR A 37 -4.13 7.59 -6.17
N TYR A 38 -3.28 6.59 -6.34
CA TYR A 38 -2.02 6.73 -7.05
C TYR A 38 -2.07 5.95 -8.36
N ALA A 39 -1.24 6.35 -9.31
CA ALA A 39 -1.09 5.67 -10.59
C ALA A 39 0.26 4.95 -10.67
N GLY A 40 0.28 3.77 -11.31
CA GLY A 40 1.52 3.08 -11.65
C GLY A 40 2.29 3.85 -12.73
N VAL A 41 3.58 4.07 -12.54
CA VAL A 41 4.44 4.77 -13.49
C VAL A 41 5.61 3.89 -13.93
N GLY A 42 5.86 3.86 -15.23
CA GLY A 42 6.91 3.05 -15.85
C GLY A 42 7.94 3.85 -16.66
N SER A 43 7.80 5.17 -16.81
CA SER A 43 8.73 6.04 -17.51
C SER A 43 8.67 7.49 -17.03
N VAL A 44 9.71 8.27 -17.33
CA VAL A 44 9.75 9.71 -16.99
C VAL A 44 8.65 10.46 -17.74
N GLU A 45 8.47 10.15 -19.02
CA GLU A 45 7.41 10.72 -19.86
C GLU A 45 6.02 10.35 -19.31
N GLY A 46 5.82 9.08 -18.88
CA GLY A 46 4.59 8.65 -18.24
C GLY A 46 4.32 9.37 -16.91
N ALA A 47 5.36 9.74 -16.18
CA ALA A 47 5.20 10.57 -14.97
C ALA A 47 4.71 11.98 -15.31
N GLU A 48 5.25 12.59 -16.37
CA GLU A 48 4.80 13.91 -16.85
C GLU A 48 3.32 13.87 -17.28
N GLU A 49 2.92 12.84 -18.03
CA GLU A 49 1.53 12.64 -18.48
C GLU A 49 0.58 12.48 -17.29
N LEU A 50 0.88 11.59 -16.37
CA LEU A 50 0.04 11.34 -15.18
C LEU A 50 -0.08 12.57 -14.27
N MET A 51 1.01 13.34 -14.10
CA MET A 51 0.96 14.59 -13.36
C MET A 51 0.11 15.65 -14.06
N GLN A 52 0.07 15.67 -15.41
CA GLN A 52 -0.81 16.55 -16.19
C GLN A 52 -2.28 16.10 -16.09
N GLU A 53 -2.55 14.81 -15.98
CA GLU A 53 -3.89 14.26 -15.72
C GLU A 53 -4.40 14.57 -14.31
N GLY A 54 -3.54 15.08 -13.42
CA GLY A 54 -3.91 15.51 -12.07
C GLY A 54 -3.64 14.49 -10.95
N PHE A 55 -2.91 13.40 -11.24
CA PHE A 55 -2.45 12.51 -10.18
C PHE A 55 -1.40 13.22 -9.31
N ALA A 56 -1.60 13.21 -8.00
CA ALA A 56 -0.65 13.74 -7.02
C ALA A 56 0.22 12.65 -6.38
N ALA A 57 0.05 11.40 -6.79
CA ALA A 57 0.79 10.27 -6.25
C ALA A 57 1.04 9.22 -7.33
N LEU A 58 2.29 8.83 -7.48
CA LEU A 58 2.71 7.81 -8.46
C LEU A 58 3.43 6.67 -7.74
N LYS A 59 3.33 5.45 -8.26
CA LYS A 59 4.02 4.27 -7.72
C LYS A 59 4.86 3.61 -8.80
N MET A 60 6.12 3.31 -8.51
CA MET A 60 7.01 2.57 -9.38
C MET A 60 7.63 1.36 -8.70
N GLY A 61 7.93 0.33 -9.49
CA GLY A 61 8.73 -0.80 -9.04
C GLY A 61 10.22 -0.45 -8.99
N PHE A 62 10.92 -0.91 -7.95
CA PHE A 62 12.37 -0.78 -7.81
C PHE A 62 13.08 -2.10 -8.12
N ASN A 63 13.74 -2.19 -9.26
CA ASN A 63 14.51 -3.38 -9.64
C ASN A 63 15.95 -3.30 -9.15
N LYS A 64 16.26 -3.94 -8.03
CA LYS A 64 17.61 -4.01 -7.44
C LYS A 64 18.73 -4.40 -8.42
N ALA A 65 18.43 -5.20 -9.44
CA ALA A 65 19.41 -5.67 -10.40
C ALA A 65 19.80 -4.63 -11.48
N SER A 66 19.04 -3.53 -11.59
CA SER A 66 19.33 -2.48 -12.57
C SER A 66 20.36 -1.49 -12.04
N SER A 67 21.43 -1.26 -12.79
CA SER A 67 22.48 -0.31 -12.41
C SER A 67 22.00 1.15 -12.38
N ASN A 68 20.97 1.49 -13.16
CA ASN A 68 20.47 2.87 -13.33
C ASN A 68 19.20 3.15 -12.53
N ASN A 69 18.83 2.26 -11.61
CA ASN A 69 17.54 2.30 -10.96
C ASN A 69 17.32 3.55 -10.09
N PHE A 70 18.38 3.99 -9.38
CA PHE A 70 18.27 5.17 -8.54
C PHE A 70 18.21 6.46 -9.36
N ASP A 71 18.96 6.57 -10.44
CA ASP A 71 18.91 7.71 -11.35
C ASP A 71 17.51 7.87 -11.95
N TYR A 72 16.84 6.75 -12.18
CA TYR A 72 15.47 6.72 -12.67
C TYR A 72 14.45 7.17 -11.62
N VAL A 73 14.62 6.72 -10.37
CA VAL A 73 13.85 7.24 -9.24
C VAL A 73 14.00 8.75 -9.11
N GLN A 74 15.25 9.23 -9.20
CA GLN A 74 15.55 10.68 -9.13
C GLN A 74 14.82 11.45 -10.24
N GLN A 75 14.89 10.99 -11.48
CA GLN A 75 14.25 11.67 -12.61
C GLN A 75 12.73 11.74 -12.45
N ILE A 76 12.08 10.65 -12.03
CA ILE A 76 10.63 10.64 -11.77
C ILE A 76 10.30 11.54 -10.56
N SER A 77 11.10 11.48 -9.51
CA SER A 77 10.97 12.35 -8.33
C SER A 77 11.06 13.84 -8.71
N ASP A 78 11.99 14.20 -9.61
CA ASP A 78 12.17 15.58 -10.10
C ASP A 78 10.94 16.05 -10.91
N VAL A 79 10.33 15.17 -11.74
CA VAL A 79 9.07 15.47 -12.46
C VAL A 79 7.93 15.76 -11.49
N ILE A 80 7.80 14.97 -10.44
CA ILE A 80 6.76 15.14 -9.42
C ILE A 80 7.02 16.42 -8.61
N GLY A 81 8.25 16.64 -8.17
CA GLY A 81 8.68 17.77 -7.36
C GLY A 81 7.82 17.92 -6.08
N SER A 82 7.51 19.15 -5.72
CA SER A 82 6.66 19.45 -4.54
C SER A 82 5.15 19.29 -4.79
N ARG A 83 4.74 18.84 -5.98
CA ARG A 83 3.31 18.72 -6.35
C ARG A 83 2.70 17.39 -5.93
N GLY A 84 3.52 16.41 -5.53
CA GLY A 84 3.03 15.07 -5.21
C GLY A 84 4.08 14.20 -4.55
N GLN A 85 3.83 12.90 -4.54
CA GLN A 85 4.67 11.88 -3.91
C GLN A 85 4.94 10.70 -4.84
N LEU A 86 6.12 10.11 -4.72
CA LEU A 86 6.50 8.88 -5.39
C LEU A 86 6.55 7.73 -4.38
N MET A 87 5.77 6.68 -4.60
CA MET A 87 5.85 5.43 -3.85
C MET A 87 6.77 4.45 -4.56
N ILE A 88 7.58 3.75 -3.81
CA ILE A 88 8.59 2.84 -4.35
C ILE A 88 8.39 1.44 -3.79
N ASP A 89 8.13 0.48 -4.69
CA ASP A 89 7.88 -0.91 -4.36
C ASP A 89 9.06 -1.79 -4.80
N SER A 90 9.61 -2.56 -3.88
CA SER A 90 10.79 -3.39 -4.13
C SER A 90 10.57 -4.90 -3.97
N LEU A 91 9.35 -5.35 -3.71
CA LEU A 91 8.95 -6.77 -3.71
C LEU A 91 9.88 -7.68 -2.88
N GLY A 92 10.33 -7.23 -1.71
CA GLY A 92 11.19 -8.01 -0.82
C GLY A 92 12.64 -8.15 -1.29
N ALA A 93 13.13 -7.27 -2.17
CA ALA A 93 14.42 -7.46 -2.84
C ALA A 93 15.64 -7.26 -1.97
N PHE A 94 15.53 -6.62 -0.82
CA PHE A 94 16.69 -6.19 -0.02
C PHE A 94 16.92 -7.03 1.24
N LYS A 95 18.16 -7.02 1.70
CA LYS A 95 18.52 -7.31 3.08
C LYS A 95 18.45 -6.01 3.89
N LEU A 96 18.30 -6.11 5.21
CA LEU A 96 18.12 -4.95 6.08
C LEU A 96 19.15 -3.83 5.85
N HIS A 97 20.45 -4.17 5.82
CA HIS A 97 21.49 -3.16 5.65
C HIS A 97 21.44 -2.45 4.29
N GLU A 98 21.05 -3.19 3.23
CA GLU A 98 20.88 -2.65 1.89
C GLU A 98 19.64 -1.74 1.83
N ALA A 99 18.52 -2.18 2.44
CA ALA A 99 17.29 -1.40 2.52
C ALA A 99 17.53 -0.07 3.24
N ILE A 100 18.27 -0.07 4.35
CA ILE A 100 18.64 1.16 5.06
C ILE A 100 19.49 2.07 4.17
N GLN A 101 20.48 1.53 3.45
CA GLN A 101 21.33 2.34 2.56
C GLN A 101 20.53 3.00 1.42
N VAL A 102 19.61 2.23 0.82
CA VAL A 102 18.74 2.73 -0.26
C VAL A 102 17.71 3.70 0.29
N GLY A 103 17.05 3.38 1.40
CA GLY A 103 16.04 4.21 2.04
C GLY A 103 16.58 5.58 2.45
N ARG A 104 17.80 5.67 2.98
CA ARG A 104 18.44 6.97 3.28
C ARG A 104 18.65 7.85 2.06
N ARG A 105 18.85 7.25 0.89
CA ARG A 105 18.88 8.03 -0.36
C ARG A 105 17.47 8.49 -0.77
N PHE A 106 16.43 7.76 -0.40
CA PHE A 106 15.04 8.20 -0.57
C PHE A 106 14.71 9.36 0.36
N ASP A 107 15.22 9.36 1.60
CA ASP A 107 15.07 10.47 2.55
C ASP A 107 15.62 11.78 1.95
N GLU A 108 16.74 11.72 1.20
CA GLU A 108 17.36 12.88 0.55
C GLU A 108 16.48 13.49 -0.57
N LEU A 109 15.58 12.73 -1.18
CA LEU A 109 14.67 13.21 -2.24
C LEU A 109 13.51 14.05 -1.68
N GLY A 110 13.06 13.77 -0.49
CA GLY A 110 12.07 14.56 0.25
C GLY A 110 10.62 14.46 -0.25
N ASN A 111 10.36 13.75 -1.35
CA ASN A 111 9.02 13.53 -1.89
C ASN A 111 8.68 12.05 -2.13
N ILE A 112 9.40 11.15 -1.45
CA ILE A 112 9.06 9.73 -1.43
C ILE A 112 7.95 9.51 -0.40
N GLY A 113 6.80 9.05 -0.87
CA GLY A 113 5.62 8.80 -0.04
C GLY A 113 5.79 7.59 0.87
N TRP A 114 6.33 6.50 0.34
CA TRP A 114 6.74 5.33 1.11
C TRP A 114 7.70 4.41 0.35
N PHE A 115 8.41 3.60 1.12
CA PHE A 115 9.24 2.48 0.65
C PHE A 115 8.50 1.17 0.95
N GLU A 116 7.93 0.54 -0.10
CA GLU A 116 7.07 -0.62 0.00
C GLU A 116 7.84 -1.91 -0.15
N ASP A 117 7.48 -2.88 0.69
CA ASP A 117 8.00 -4.26 0.70
C ASP A 117 9.53 -4.31 0.48
N ALA A 118 10.26 -3.51 1.26
CA ALA A 118 11.72 -3.43 1.17
C ALA A 118 12.39 -4.77 1.50
N LEU A 119 11.86 -5.50 2.48
CA LEU A 119 12.36 -6.77 2.99
C LEU A 119 11.35 -7.89 2.75
N MET A 120 11.77 -9.13 2.94
CA MET A 120 10.83 -10.25 2.94
C MET A 120 9.79 -10.06 4.06
N PRO A 121 8.50 -10.29 3.77
CA PRO A 121 7.39 -9.97 4.69
C PRO A 121 7.43 -10.74 6.01
N GLU A 122 8.11 -11.89 6.07
CA GLU A 122 8.26 -12.68 7.29
C GLU A 122 9.23 -12.06 8.31
N ASP A 123 10.09 -11.14 7.88
CA ASP A 123 11.13 -10.54 8.74
C ASP A 123 10.63 -9.28 9.46
N THR A 124 9.56 -9.44 10.24
CA THR A 124 8.92 -8.34 10.99
C THR A 124 9.86 -7.63 11.97
N SER A 125 10.92 -8.29 12.43
CA SER A 125 11.90 -7.69 13.34
C SER A 125 12.83 -6.73 12.61
N SER A 126 13.27 -7.09 11.40
CA SER A 126 14.07 -6.20 10.56
C SER A 126 13.26 -5.01 10.06
N TYR A 127 11.96 -5.16 9.83
CA TYR A 127 11.08 -4.04 9.50
C TYR A 127 11.05 -2.98 10.62
N SER A 128 11.00 -3.39 11.90
CA SER A 128 11.11 -2.45 13.02
C SER A 128 12.40 -1.61 12.96
N THR A 129 13.52 -2.27 12.71
CA THR A 129 14.83 -1.58 12.58
C THR A 129 14.85 -0.67 11.34
N LEU A 130 14.23 -1.08 10.24
CA LEU A 130 14.15 -0.27 9.03
C LEU A 130 13.32 1.00 9.27
N THR A 131 12.14 0.86 9.87
CA THR A 131 11.24 1.99 10.19
C THR A 131 11.91 3.00 11.14
N GLU A 132 12.68 2.53 12.13
CA GLU A 132 13.44 3.40 13.04
C GLU A 132 14.62 4.12 12.35
N ALA A 133 15.14 3.57 11.25
CA ALA A 133 16.34 4.08 10.57
C ALA A 133 16.07 5.10 9.47
N LEU A 134 14.82 5.24 9.01
CA LEU A 134 14.43 6.06 7.86
C LEU A 134 13.44 7.16 8.25
N ASP A 135 13.51 8.29 7.55
CA ASP A 135 12.49 9.33 7.57
C ASP A 135 11.38 9.02 6.55
N THR A 136 11.70 8.31 5.47
CA THR A 136 10.73 7.79 4.50
C THR A 136 9.86 6.73 5.14
N ALA A 137 8.54 6.87 5.04
CA ALA A 137 7.59 5.91 5.58
C ALA A 137 7.81 4.51 5.00
N VAL A 138 7.71 3.50 5.84
CA VAL A 138 7.82 2.08 5.44
C VAL A 138 6.42 1.50 5.28
N CYS A 139 6.15 0.96 4.08
CA CYS A 139 4.87 0.32 3.74
C CYS A 139 5.05 -1.18 3.58
N VAL A 140 4.12 -1.96 4.17
CA VAL A 140 4.19 -3.43 4.09
C VAL A 140 2.79 -4.04 4.25
N GLY A 141 2.54 -5.17 3.58
CA GLY A 141 1.35 -5.94 3.89
C GLY A 141 0.57 -6.53 2.72
N GLU A 142 0.92 -6.26 1.47
CA GLU A 142 0.18 -6.79 0.32
C GLU A 142 0.14 -8.33 0.27
N THR A 143 1.15 -8.98 0.86
CA THR A 143 1.27 -10.44 0.90
C THR A 143 0.72 -11.06 2.19
N TYR A 144 0.36 -10.27 3.19
CA TYR A 144 -0.18 -10.78 4.45
C TYR A 144 -1.62 -11.25 4.30
N SER A 145 -1.93 -12.33 5.00
CA SER A 145 -3.19 -13.07 4.81
C SER A 145 -4.22 -12.86 5.93
N ASN A 146 -3.82 -12.31 7.07
CA ASN A 146 -4.71 -12.20 8.22
C ASN A 146 -4.19 -11.20 9.27
N ARG A 147 -5.09 -10.75 10.15
CA ARG A 147 -4.82 -9.77 11.21
C ARG A 147 -3.70 -10.18 12.18
N PHE A 148 -3.38 -11.45 12.33
CA PHE A 148 -2.35 -11.88 13.28
C PHE A 148 -0.95 -11.52 12.78
N GLN A 149 -0.72 -11.57 11.45
CA GLN A 149 0.52 -11.10 10.85
C GLN A 149 0.66 -9.58 11.01
N PHE A 150 -0.41 -8.83 10.75
CA PHE A 150 -0.43 -7.36 10.98
C PHE A 150 -0.25 -7.00 12.45
N ARG A 151 -0.89 -7.73 13.39
CA ARG A 151 -0.68 -7.52 14.83
C ARG A 151 0.80 -7.64 15.20
N ASP A 152 1.46 -8.68 14.72
CA ASP A 152 2.87 -8.92 15.02
C ASP A 152 3.77 -7.82 14.45
N LEU A 153 3.42 -7.27 13.28
CA LEU A 153 4.07 -6.11 12.68
C LEU A 153 3.86 -4.85 13.52
N PHE A 154 2.62 -4.56 13.92
CA PHE A 154 2.28 -3.38 14.74
C PHE A 154 2.92 -3.40 16.11
N MET A 155 2.90 -4.55 16.79
CA MET A 155 3.55 -4.73 18.09
C MET A 155 5.05 -4.42 18.07
N LYS A 156 5.69 -4.56 16.91
CA LYS A 156 7.10 -4.28 16.70
C LYS A 156 7.34 -2.90 16.07
N ARG A 157 6.30 -2.13 15.76
CA ARG A 157 6.39 -0.86 15.01
C ARG A 157 7.12 -1.01 13.68
N GLY A 158 6.81 -2.07 12.95
CA GLY A 158 7.49 -2.44 11.70
C GLY A 158 6.87 -1.82 10.44
N ALA A 159 5.91 -0.90 10.56
CA ALA A 159 5.35 -0.17 9.42
C ALA A 159 4.73 1.15 9.86
N ASP A 160 4.83 2.17 9.00
CA ASP A 160 4.12 3.45 9.08
C ASP A 160 2.83 3.41 8.26
N VAL A 161 2.84 2.63 7.19
CA VAL A 161 1.71 2.38 6.29
C VAL A 161 1.54 0.88 6.11
N ILE A 162 0.30 0.42 6.07
CA ILE A 162 -0.01 -0.94 5.62
C ILE A 162 -0.85 -0.93 4.35
N ASN A 163 -0.61 -1.92 3.50
CA ASN A 163 -1.31 -2.07 2.23
C ASN A 163 -1.94 -3.47 2.05
N PRO A 164 -2.84 -3.90 2.96
CA PRO A 164 -3.48 -5.20 2.81
C PRO A 164 -4.23 -5.31 1.48
N ASP A 165 -4.07 -6.44 0.82
CA ASP A 165 -4.82 -6.81 -0.37
C ASP A 165 -6.09 -7.55 0.04
N ILE A 166 -7.25 -7.02 -0.32
CA ILE A 166 -8.53 -7.57 0.13
C ILE A 166 -8.75 -9.03 -0.32
N CYS A 167 -8.17 -9.42 -1.46
CA CYS A 167 -8.24 -10.80 -1.94
C CYS A 167 -7.29 -11.73 -1.17
N ARG A 168 -6.10 -11.25 -0.81
CA ARG A 168 -5.11 -12.01 -0.03
C ARG A 168 -5.43 -12.00 1.47
N SER A 169 -6.03 -10.93 1.98
CA SER A 169 -6.42 -10.77 3.39
C SER A 169 -7.83 -11.32 3.71
N ALA A 170 -8.26 -12.35 3.00
CA ALA A 170 -9.50 -13.09 3.26
C ALA A 170 -10.81 -12.28 3.15
N GLY A 171 -10.85 -11.21 2.36
CA GLY A 171 -12.07 -10.48 2.02
C GLY A 171 -12.33 -9.24 2.88
N ILE A 172 -13.52 -8.67 2.71
CA ILE A 172 -13.96 -7.43 3.36
C ILE A 172 -13.94 -7.57 4.88
N THR A 173 -14.46 -8.67 5.39
CA THR A 173 -14.59 -8.90 6.85
C THR A 173 -13.25 -8.85 7.57
N GLU A 174 -12.25 -9.53 7.05
CA GLU A 174 -10.93 -9.58 7.70
C GLU A 174 -10.15 -8.29 7.47
N THR A 175 -10.21 -7.72 6.25
CA THR A 175 -9.51 -6.48 5.92
C THR A 175 -10.04 -5.29 6.76
N LYS A 176 -11.37 -5.23 7.02
CA LYS A 176 -11.94 -4.23 7.93
C LYS A 176 -11.33 -4.32 9.33
N ARG A 177 -11.20 -5.54 9.89
CA ARG A 177 -10.58 -5.74 11.21
C ARG A 177 -9.10 -5.36 11.24
N ILE A 178 -8.39 -5.56 10.13
CA ILE A 178 -7.01 -5.12 9.97
C ILE A 178 -6.93 -3.60 9.97
N ALA A 179 -7.82 -2.91 9.23
CA ALA A 179 -7.88 -1.45 9.17
C ALA A 179 -8.22 -0.82 10.53
N GLU A 180 -9.20 -1.37 11.26
CA GLU A 180 -9.56 -0.93 12.63
C GLU A 180 -8.40 -1.13 13.62
N MET A 181 -7.65 -2.21 13.46
CA MET A 181 -6.46 -2.44 14.27
C MET A 181 -5.35 -1.45 13.90
N ALA A 182 -5.10 -1.18 12.62
CA ALA A 182 -4.13 -0.18 12.18
C ALA A 182 -4.43 1.20 12.76
N GLU A 183 -5.68 1.63 12.73
CA GLU A 183 -6.13 2.87 13.38
C GLU A 183 -5.78 2.92 14.87
N THR A 184 -6.00 1.83 15.61
CA THR A 184 -5.67 1.71 17.02
C THR A 184 -4.17 1.90 17.31
N PHE A 185 -3.30 1.47 16.37
CA PHE A 185 -1.85 1.61 16.49
C PHE A 185 -1.30 2.89 15.83
N GLY A 186 -2.16 3.72 15.22
CA GLY A 186 -1.76 4.95 14.53
C GLY A 186 -1.02 4.69 13.22
N VAL A 187 -1.21 3.51 12.61
CA VAL A 187 -0.63 3.13 11.32
C VAL A 187 -1.59 3.48 10.20
N LEU A 188 -1.09 4.10 9.15
CA LEU A 188 -1.89 4.46 7.98
C LEU A 188 -2.28 3.20 7.19
N TRP A 189 -3.47 3.25 6.58
CA TRP A 189 -3.98 2.17 5.75
C TRP A 189 -4.20 2.65 4.31
N SER A 190 -3.64 1.90 3.35
CA SER A 190 -3.80 2.13 1.91
C SER A 190 -4.00 0.79 1.21
N PRO A 191 -5.21 0.45 0.72
CA PRO A 191 -5.46 -0.88 0.16
C PRO A 191 -4.62 -1.14 -1.09
N HIS A 192 -3.96 -2.30 -1.12
CA HIS A 192 -3.34 -2.81 -2.34
C HIS A 192 -4.40 -3.32 -3.30
N VAL A 193 -4.29 -2.95 -4.59
CA VAL A 193 -5.14 -3.43 -5.67
C VAL A 193 -4.28 -3.79 -6.88
N SER A 194 -4.00 -5.09 -7.09
CA SER A 194 -3.07 -5.56 -8.13
C SER A 194 -3.68 -5.64 -9.52
N SER A 195 -5.00 -5.60 -9.66
CA SER A 195 -5.66 -5.73 -10.95
C SER A 195 -6.95 -4.91 -11.01
N GLY A 196 -7.35 -4.55 -12.23
CA GLY A 196 -8.59 -3.82 -12.48
C GLY A 196 -9.87 -4.68 -12.48
N PHE A 197 -9.89 -5.87 -11.92
CA PHE A 197 -11.09 -6.71 -11.86
C PHE A 197 -12.18 -6.01 -11.03
N PRO A 198 -13.36 -5.66 -11.62
CA PRO A 198 -14.32 -4.74 -11.02
C PRO A 198 -14.79 -5.11 -9.60
N PRO A 199 -15.14 -6.37 -9.27
CA PRO A 199 -15.51 -6.73 -7.91
C PRO A 199 -14.42 -6.52 -6.87
N TYR A 200 -13.15 -6.70 -7.24
CA TYR A 200 -11.99 -6.47 -6.39
C TYR A 200 -11.81 -4.98 -6.08
N VAL A 201 -11.84 -4.16 -7.13
CA VAL A 201 -11.77 -2.69 -7.00
C VAL A 201 -12.94 -2.16 -6.16
N ALA A 202 -14.16 -2.61 -6.45
CA ALA A 202 -15.36 -2.19 -5.73
C ALA A 202 -15.30 -2.57 -4.25
N ALA A 203 -14.88 -3.80 -3.92
CA ALA A 203 -14.73 -4.25 -2.55
C ALA A 203 -13.71 -3.40 -1.78
N SER A 204 -12.58 -3.07 -2.41
CA SER A 204 -11.55 -2.20 -1.82
C SER A 204 -12.07 -0.79 -1.59
N LEU A 205 -12.82 -0.22 -2.55
CA LEU A 205 -13.42 1.11 -2.42
C LEU A 205 -14.52 1.19 -1.35
N HIS A 206 -15.30 0.12 -1.16
CA HIS A 206 -16.29 0.08 -0.10
C HIS A 206 -15.68 0.09 1.30
N LEU A 207 -14.43 -0.31 1.42
CA LEU A 207 -13.70 -0.35 2.67
C LEU A 207 -12.86 0.91 2.91
N ALA A 208 -12.40 1.57 1.84
CA ALA A 208 -11.60 2.81 1.86
C ALA A 208 -12.48 4.05 2.07
#